data_905881ee0ebe3a72e87bb89b208940fb
#
_entry.id   905881ee0ebe3a72e87bb89b208940fb
#
_cell.length_a   1.000
_cell.length_b   1.000
_cell.length_c   1.000
_cell.angle_alpha   90.00
_cell.angle_beta   90.00
_cell.angle_gamma   90.00
#
_symmetry.space_group_name_H-M   'P 1'
#
loop_
_entity.id
_entity.type
_entity.pdbx_description
1 polymer ?
#
loop_
_entity_poly.entity_id
_entity_poly.type
_entity_poly.pdbx_seq_one_letter_code
_entity_poly.pdbx_strand_id
1 'polypeptide(L)'
;ADVSTNDSGAQYRFLSYDLSSGRWETIQDYSYSKSATWHAPHEGSYWVHTEVLLRDGSVKTFTKGFNATGTEYRKSIMLNVANNYASSTNYCLLVDRATHKVGVFKGSSYNWSYLYYWDCSDGKPSTPTVSGTFKVQSRGYYFDSGNSRCFWYTQFHGNYLFHSVLYNKNGTLQDGRLGMGLSHGCVRLDINNAKWIYDNIPRNTTVVVYN
;
A
#
# COMPACT_ATOMS: atom_id res chain seq x y z
N ALA A 1 6.05 19.87 -3.71
CA ALA A 1 6.60 21.22 -3.44
C ALA A 1 5.63 22.24 -4.01
N ASP A 2 5.06 23.10 -3.17
CA ASP A 2 4.23 24.21 -3.64
C ASP A 2 5.15 25.39 -3.94
N VAL A 3 5.25 25.76 -5.20
CA VAL A 3 5.92 26.97 -5.66
C VAL A 3 4.86 27.93 -6.13
N SER A 4 4.72 29.06 -5.45
CA SER A 4 3.78 30.12 -5.84
C SER A 4 4.52 31.31 -6.45
N THR A 5 3.94 31.88 -7.51
CA THR A 5 4.33 33.17 -8.07
C THR A 5 3.08 34.00 -8.31
N ASN A 6 3.22 35.34 -8.25
CA ASN A 6 2.14 36.28 -8.63
C ASN A 6 1.96 36.43 -10.14
N ASP A 7 2.83 35.80 -10.97
CA ASP A 7 2.70 35.80 -12.42
C ASP A 7 1.65 34.73 -12.85
N SER A 8 0.48 35.18 -13.27
CA SER A 8 -0.62 34.32 -13.69
C SER A 8 -0.36 33.56 -14.99
N GLY A 9 0.69 33.92 -15.72
CA GLY A 9 1.10 33.25 -16.97
C GLY A 9 2.34 32.39 -16.83
N ALA A 10 2.83 32.19 -15.61
CA ALA A 10 3.98 31.35 -15.37
C ALA A 10 3.69 29.87 -15.71
N GLN A 11 4.68 29.20 -16.27
CA GLN A 11 4.67 27.76 -16.49
C GLN A 11 5.64 27.05 -15.51
N TYR A 12 5.30 25.82 -15.15
CA TYR A 12 6.02 25.04 -14.16
C TYR A 12 6.53 23.74 -14.79
N ARG A 13 7.80 23.42 -14.52
CA ARG A 13 8.43 22.14 -14.85
C ARG A 13 8.94 21.50 -13.59
N PHE A 14 8.71 20.21 -13.44
CA PHE A 14 9.18 19.44 -12.29
C PHE A 14 10.08 18.31 -12.76
N LEU A 15 11.23 18.16 -12.10
CA LEU A 15 12.22 17.12 -12.35
C LEU A 15 12.60 16.43 -11.04
N SER A 16 12.98 15.17 -11.12
CA SER A 16 13.65 14.45 -10.04
C SER A 16 15.07 14.12 -10.43
N TYR A 17 15.99 14.16 -9.47
CA TYR A 17 17.36 13.67 -9.61
C TYR A 17 17.58 12.57 -8.60
N ASP A 18 17.92 11.38 -9.08
CA ASP A 18 18.27 10.25 -8.25
C ASP A 18 19.73 10.29 -7.89
N LEU A 19 20.04 10.44 -6.59
CA LEU A 19 21.42 10.54 -6.13
C LEU A 19 22.20 9.22 -6.28
N SER A 20 21.51 8.08 -6.35
CA SER A 20 22.16 6.78 -6.49
C SER A 20 22.60 6.48 -7.91
N SER A 21 21.79 6.81 -8.89
CA SER A 21 22.07 6.59 -10.32
C SER A 21 22.69 7.79 -11.03
N GLY A 22 22.63 8.99 -10.40
CA GLY A 22 23.09 10.23 -10.99
C GLY A 22 22.25 10.70 -12.19
N ARG A 23 20.97 10.33 -12.24
CA ARG A 23 20.08 10.60 -13.39
C ARG A 23 18.98 11.58 -13.06
N TRP A 24 18.69 12.46 -14.03
CA TRP A 24 17.52 13.31 -14.05
C TRP A 24 16.35 12.60 -14.76
N GLU A 25 15.16 12.80 -14.22
CA GLU A 25 13.90 12.36 -14.81
C GLU A 25 12.93 13.52 -14.82
N THR A 26 12.18 13.71 -15.92
CA THR A 26 11.13 14.73 -15.99
C THR A 26 9.84 14.17 -15.42
N ILE A 27 9.38 14.76 -14.31
CA ILE A 27 8.09 14.46 -13.68
C ILE A 27 6.96 15.11 -14.49
N GLN A 28 7.13 16.38 -14.85
CA GLN A 28 6.20 17.17 -15.65
C GLN A 28 7.00 18.20 -16.44
N ASP A 29 6.77 18.29 -17.72
CA ASP A 29 7.34 19.37 -18.54
C ASP A 29 6.55 20.68 -18.38
N TYR A 30 7.04 21.77 -18.92
CA TYR A 30 6.43 23.09 -18.75
C TYR A 30 4.93 23.07 -19.01
N SER A 31 4.17 23.42 -17.99
CA SER A 31 2.72 23.50 -18.01
C SER A 31 2.22 24.56 -17.02
N TYR A 32 0.96 24.95 -17.13
CA TYR A 32 0.33 25.89 -16.17
C TYR A 32 -0.05 25.20 -14.85
N SER A 33 0.10 23.87 -14.73
CA SER A 33 -0.15 23.17 -13.48
C SER A 33 0.94 23.48 -12.47
N LYS A 34 0.54 24.01 -11.32
CA LYS A 34 1.44 24.38 -10.20
C LYS A 34 1.87 23.19 -9.35
N SER A 35 1.38 22.00 -9.66
CA SER A 35 1.67 20.77 -8.91
C SER A 35 1.79 19.57 -9.84
N ALA A 36 2.64 18.65 -9.46
CA ALA A 36 2.75 17.33 -10.07
C ALA A 36 2.85 16.25 -8.98
N THR A 37 2.30 15.08 -9.23
CA THR A 37 2.48 13.91 -8.37
C THR A 37 3.62 13.07 -8.91
N TRP A 38 4.55 12.72 -8.05
CA TRP A 38 5.66 11.84 -8.37
C TRP A 38 5.86 10.81 -7.27
N HIS A 39 6.27 9.62 -7.67
CA HIS A 39 6.59 8.52 -6.78
C HIS A 39 8.01 8.07 -7.06
N ALA A 40 8.85 8.03 -6.03
CA ALA A 40 10.20 7.54 -6.18
C ALA A 40 10.20 6.10 -6.72
N PRO A 41 10.98 5.77 -7.75
CA PRO A 41 10.98 4.42 -8.35
C PRO A 41 11.58 3.36 -7.44
N HIS A 42 12.42 3.72 -6.49
CA HIS A 42 13.05 2.85 -5.50
C HIS A 42 13.39 3.61 -4.21
N GLU A 43 13.73 2.89 -3.13
CA GLU A 43 14.25 3.52 -1.92
C GLU A 43 15.57 4.25 -2.22
N GLY A 44 15.71 5.47 -1.73
CA GLY A 44 16.90 6.28 -1.99
C GLY A 44 16.72 7.74 -1.62
N SER A 45 17.76 8.52 -1.93
CA SER A 45 17.76 9.98 -1.77
C SER A 45 17.62 10.64 -3.14
N TYR A 46 16.78 11.65 -3.20
CA TYR A 46 16.46 12.38 -4.43
C TYR A 46 16.49 13.88 -4.20
N TRP A 47 16.73 14.61 -5.28
CA TRP A 47 16.38 16.02 -5.36
C TRP A 47 15.13 16.18 -6.21
N VAL A 48 14.18 16.96 -5.73
CA VAL A 48 13.06 17.46 -6.52
C VAL A 48 13.39 18.89 -6.93
N HIS A 49 13.48 19.12 -8.23
CA HIS A 49 13.82 20.40 -8.84
C HIS A 49 12.61 20.96 -9.57
N THR A 50 12.32 22.23 -9.31
CA THR A 50 11.21 22.94 -9.92
C THR A 50 11.76 24.13 -10.68
N GLU A 51 11.40 24.27 -11.94
CA GLU A 51 11.64 25.44 -12.78
C GLU A 51 10.32 26.21 -12.97
N VAL A 52 10.36 27.52 -12.80
CA VAL A 52 9.23 28.41 -13.03
C VAL A 52 9.62 29.38 -14.14
N LEU A 53 9.09 29.19 -15.34
CA LEU A 53 9.24 30.08 -16.49
C LEU A 53 8.22 31.21 -16.36
N LEU A 54 8.69 32.44 -16.21
CA LEU A 54 7.87 33.63 -16.14
C LEU A 54 7.56 34.19 -17.53
N ARG A 55 6.56 35.06 -17.65
CA ARG A 55 6.17 35.70 -18.90
C ARG A 55 7.27 36.52 -19.59
N ASP A 56 8.18 37.10 -18.79
CA ASP A 56 9.32 37.85 -19.29
C ASP A 56 10.44 36.95 -19.86
N GLY A 57 10.25 35.62 -19.85
CA GLY A 57 11.23 34.63 -20.30
C GLY A 57 12.26 34.26 -19.24
N SER A 58 12.23 34.86 -18.06
CA SER A 58 13.14 34.47 -16.97
C SER A 58 12.70 33.18 -16.31
N VAL A 59 13.67 32.39 -15.81
CA VAL A 59 13.44 31.12 -15.12
C VAL A 59 13.90 31.24 -13.68
N LYS A 60 13.00 30.93 -12.74
CA LYS A 60 13.34 30.74 -11.31
C LYS A 60 13.40 29.26 -10.98
N THR A 61 14.37 28.85 -10.21
CA THR A 61 14.58 27.43 -9.84
C THR A 61 14.54 27.24 -8.33
N PHE A 62 14.04 26.06 -7.94
CA PHE A 62 14.00 25.61 -6.56
C PHE A 62 14.40 24.13 -6.52
N THR A 63 15.23 23.77 -5.55
CA THR A 63 15.61 22.37 -5.36
C THR A 63 15.43 22.00 -3.90
N LYS A 64 14.81 20.85 -3.66
CA LYS A 64 14.62 20.29 -2.32
C LYS A 64 15.04 18.84 -2.29
N GLY A 65 15.82 18.46 -1.26
CA GLY A 65 16.16 17.07 -0.98
C GLY A 65 14.95 16.31 -0.43
N PHE A 66 14.83 15.07 -0.84
CA PHE A 66 13.78 14.14 -0.42
C PHE A 66 14.37 12.74 -0.23
N ASN A 67 14.01 12.07 0.87
CA ASN A 67 14.41 10.69 1.15
C ASN A 67 13.17 9.78 1.02
N ALA A 68 13.21 8.90 0.00
CA ALA A 68 12.21 7.89 -0.23
C ALA A 68 12.60 6.60 0.52
N THR A 69 12.37 6.56 1.83
CA THR A 69 12.76 5.43 2.68
C THR A 69 11.73 5.12 3.75
N GLY A 70 11.79 3.90 4.28
CA GLY A 70 10.98 3.48 5.42
C GLY A 70 9.50 3.33 5.12
N THR A 71 8.69 3.39 6.18
CA THR A 71 7.26 3.07 6.13
C THR A 71 6.47 3.96 5.17
N GLU A 72 6.73 5.25 5.12
CA GLU A 72 5.97 6.19 4.27
C GLU A 72 6.26 5.94 2.78
N TYR A 73 7.51 5.63 2.42
CA TYR A 73 7.84 5.19 1.06
C TYR A 73 7.06 3.90 0.69
N ARG A 74 7.12 2.87 1.54
CA ARG A 74 6.43 1.59 1.30
C ARG A 74 4.92 1.75 1.19
N LYS A 75 4.32 2.61 2.02
CA LYS A 75 2.92 3.00 1.90
C LYS A 75 2.63 3.68 0.55
N SER A 76 3.50 4.57 0.07
CA SER A 76 3.32 5.22 -1.23
C SER A 76 3.32 4.22 -2.39
N ILE A 77 4.24 3.23 -2.38
CA ILE A 77 4.27 2.15 -3.38
C ILE A 77 2.97 1.33 -3.33
N MET A 78 2.55 0.89 -2.15
CA MET A 78 1.33 0.10 -2.02
C MET A 78 0.07 0.88 -2.45
N LEU A 79 0.01 2.20 -2.19
CA LEU A 79 -1.08 3.06 -2.67
C LEU A 79 -1.10 3.14 -4.21
N ASN A 80 0.07 3.26 -4.85
CA ASN A 80 0.18 3.23 -6.31
C ASN A 80 -0.32 1.91 -6.88
N VAL A 81 0.06 0.79 -6.25
CA VAL A 81 -0.46 -0.53 -6.64
C VAL A 81 -1.99 -0.54 -6.50
N ALA A 82 -2.53 -0.08 -5.36
CA ALA A 82 -3.98 -0.03 -5.13
C ALA A 82 -4.71 0.77 -6.23
N ASN A 83 -4.17 1.90 -6.64
CA ASN A 83 -4.77 2.78 -7.65
C ASN A 83 -4.78 2.19 -9.08
N ASN A 84 -4.22 1.00 -9.30
CA ASN A 84 -4.40 0.25 -10.55
C ASN A 84 -5.60 -0.70 -10.52
N TYR A 85 -6.32 -0.80 -9.41
CA TYR A 85 -7.39 -1.78 -9.25
C TYR A 85 -8.74 -1.15 -8.98
N ALA A 86 -9.77 -1.81 -9.55
CA ALA A 86 -11.17 -1.53 -9.25
C ALA A 86 -11.69 -2.46 -8.15
N SER A 87 -12.66 -1.99 -7.38
CA SER A 87 -13.45 -2.80 -6.47
C SER A 87 -14.94 -2.51 -6.63
N SER A 88 -15.79 -3.51 -6.44
CA SER A 88 -17.26 -3.34 -6.46
C SER A 88 -17.81 -2.75 -5.16
N THR A 89 -16.93 -2.46 -4.20
CA THR A 89 -17.26 -1.82 -2.92
C THR A 89 -16.40 -0.57 -2.76
N ASN A 90 -16.66 0.21 -1.73
CA ASN A 90 -15.84 1.38 -1.37
C ASN A 90 -14.56 1.00 -0.58
N TYR A 91 -14.14 -0.26 -0.66
CA TYR A 91 -12.91 -0.78 -0.06
C TYR A 91 -12.07 -1.56 -1.08
N CYS A 92 -10.76 -1.57 -0.85
CA CYS A 92 -9.78 -2.44 -1.50
C CYS A 92 -8.78 -2.91 -0.44
N LEU A 93 -8.38 -4.18 -0.51
CA LEU A 93 -7.37 -4.77 0.38
C LEU A 93 -6.15 -5.16 -0.44
N LEU A 94 -4.97 -4.83 0.03
CA LEU A 94 -3.70 -5.26 -0.55
C LEU A 94 -2.89 -6.06 0.46
N VAL A 95 -2.25 -7.12 -0.02
CA VAL A 95 -1.28 -7.92 0.73
C VAL A 95 0.05 -7.84 -0.01
N ASP A 96 1.03 -7.20 0.59
CA ASP A 96 2.42 -7.17 0.13
C ASP A 96 3.19 -8.29 0.83
N ARG A 97 3.52 -9.35 0.09
CA ARG A 97 4.25 -10.51 0.62
C ARG A 97 5.73 -10.22 0.82
N ALA A 98 6.31 -9.28 0.06
CA ALA A 98 7.72 -8.93 0.19
C ALA A 98 8.01 -8.20 1.52
N THR A 99 7.07 -7.42 2.00
CA THR A 99 7.21 -6.64 3.24
C THR A 99 6.32 -7.14 4.38
N HIS A 100 5.51 -8.18 4.15
CA HIS A 100 4.58 -8.76 5.12
C HIS A 100 3.61 -7.71 5.69
N LYS A 101 2.96 -6.96 4.78
CA LYS A 101 2.04 -5.88 5.13
C LYS A 101 0.67 -6.07 4.49
N VAL A 102 -0.35 -5.62 5.21
CA VAL A 102 -1.71 -5.47 4.69
C VAL A 102 -2.10 -4.01 4.67
N GLY A 103 -2.46 -3.51 3.49
CA GLY A 103 -3.09 -2.20 3.32
C GLY A 103 -4.59 -2.34 3.22
N VAL A 104 -5.31 -1.53 3.98
CA VAL A 104 -6.77 -1.36 3.86
C VAL A 104 -7.01 0.02 3.27
N PHE A 105 -7.73 0.05 2.16
CA PHE A 105 -8.03 1.27 1.43
C PHE A 105 -9.54 1.53 1.41
N LYS A 106 -9.90 2.81 1.46
CA LYS A 106 -11.27 3.30 1.28
C LYS A 106 -11.30 4.37 0.19
N GLY A 107 -12.35 4.37 -0.62
CA GLY A 107 -12.48 5.32 -1.73
C GLY A 107 -13.34 4.77 -2.85
N SER A 108 -12.92 5.01 -4.08
CA SER A 108 -13.51 4.48 -5.30
C SER A 108 -12.43 3.82 -6.17
N SER A 109 -12.85 3.00 -7.12
CA SER A 109 -11.94 2.35 -8.06
C SER A 109 -10.96 3.34 -8.68
N TYR A 110 -9.68 2.99 -8.65
CA TYR A 110 -8.55 3.79 -9.16
C TYR A 110 -8.27 5.11 -8.38
N ASN A 111 -8.99 5.36 -7.28
CA ASN A 111 -8.81 6.54 -6.44
C ASN A 111 -9.00 6.17 -4.95
N TRP A 112 -7.97 5.52 -4.43
CA TRP A 112 -7.96 4.95 -3.09
C TRP A 112 -7.17 5.83 -2.13
N SER A 113 -7.58 5.82 -0.86
CA SER A 113 -6.83 6.41 0.25
C SER A 113 -6.63 5.38 1.34
N TYR A 114 -5.50 5.45 2.05
CA TYR A 114 -5.26 4.58 3.19
C TYR A 114 -6.28 4.78 4.30
N LEU A 115 -6.78 3.64 4.81
CA LEU A 115 -7.45 3.56 6.10
C LEU A 115 -6.52 2.95 7.13
N TYR A 116 -5.84 1.85 6.77
CA TYR A 116 -4.87 1.16 7.64
C TYR A 116 -3.70 0.58 6.86
N TYR A 117 -2.59 0.39 7.58
CA TYR A 117 -1.39 -0.28 7.11
C TYR A 117 -0.82 -1.11 8.26
N TRP A 118 -0.96 -2.44 8.17
CA TRP A 118 -0.71 -3.36 9.28
C TRP A 118 0.37 -4.38 8.95
N ASP A 119 1.10 -4.82 9.97
CA ASP A 119 1.90 -6.03 9.89
C ASP A 119 1.00 -7.25 9.73
N CYS A 120 1.45 -8.21 8.94
CA CYS A 120 0.81 -9.51 8.80
C CYS A 120 1.83 -10.64 8.86
N SER A 121 1.35 -11.87 8.99
CA SER A 121 2.14 -13.07 8.76
C SER A 121 1.48 -13.86 7.67
N ASP A 122 2.09 -13.84 6.49
CA ASP A 122 1.63 -14.55 5.30
C ASP A 122 2.29 -15.92 5.11
N GLY A 123 2.14 -16.52 3.94
CA GLY A 123 2.69 -17.83 3.64
C GLY A 123 4.21 -17.87 3.66
N LYS A 124 4.78 -18.89 4.31
CA LYS A 124 6.23 -19.16 4.25
C LYS A 124 6.66 -19.51 2.81
N PRO A 125 7.95 -19.44 2.47
CA PRO A 125 8.43 -19.67 1.10
C PRO A 125 7.99 -21.01 0.48
N SER A 126 7.83 -22.08 1.27
CA SER A 126 7.40 -23.39 0.80
C SER A 126 5.87 -23.51 0.60
N THR A 127 5.09 -22.60 1.18
CA THR A 127 3.63 -22.55 1.06
C THR A 127 3.19 -21.08 0.97
N PRO A 128 3.55 -20.35 -0.10
CA PRO A 128 3.31 -18.93 -0.20
C PRO A 128 1.82 -18.60 -0.27
N THR A 129 1.45 -17.44 0.23
CA THR A 129 0.13 -16.89 -0.07
C THR A 129 -0.01 -16.69 -1.58
N VAL A 130 -1.12 -17.15 -2.15
CA VAL A 130 -1.37 -17.05 -3.59
C VAL A 130 -1.32 -15.60 -4.07
N SER A 131 -0.59 -15.32 -5.15
CA SER A 131 -0.57 -14.00 -5.79
C SER A 131 -1.71 -13.86 -6.78
N GLY A 132 -2.23 -12.64 -6.94
CA GLY A 132 -3.26 -12.32 -7.91
C GLY A 132 -4.32 -11.37 -7.35
N THR A 133 -5.41 -11.28 -8.09
CA THR A 133 -6.56 -10.43 -7.74
C THR A 133 -7.76 -11.32 -7.42
N PHE A 134 -8.28 -11.17 -6.23
CA PHE A 134 -9.35 -11.98 -5.67
C PHE A 134 -10.48 -11.10 -5.14
N LYS A 135 -11.50 -11.73 -4.55
CA LYS A 135 -12.62 -11.03 -3.91
C LYS A 135 -12.95 -11.68 -2.57
N VAL A 136 -13.32 -10.83 -1.61
CA VAL A 136 -13.85 -11.28 -0.33
C VAL A 136 -15.09 -12.15 -0.57
N GLN A 137 -15.09 -13.34 0.05
CA GLN A 137 -16.12 -14.38 -0.10
C GLN A 137 -16.90 -14.57 1.21
N SER A 138 -16.64 -15.64 1.92
CA SER A 138 -17.28 -15.99 3.19
C SER A 138 -16.50 -15.45 4.38
N ARG A 139 -17.14 -15.49 5.54
CA ARG A 139 -16.51 -15.12 6.82
C ARG A 139 -17.11 -15.93 7.95
N GLY A 140 -16.41 -16.06 9.03
CA GLY A 140 -16.91 -16.71 10.23
C GLY A 140 -16.12 -16.33 11.47
N TYR A 141 -16.68 -16.68 12.62
CA TYR A 141 -16.11 -16.28 13.92
C TYR A 141 -14.76 -16.94 14.19
N TYR A 142 -14.65 -18.24 13.93
CA TYR A 142 -13.37 -18.96 14.07
C TYR A 142 -13.37 -20.24 13.23
N PHE A 143 -12.18 -20.78 13.03
CA PHE A 143 -11.96 -22.16 12.63
C PHE A 143 -10.79 -22.75 13.40
N ASP A 144 -10.77 -24.07 13.53
CA ASP A 144 -9.66 -24.81 14.15
C ASP A 144 -8.76 -25.42 13.06
N SER A 145 -7.45 -25.31 13.25
CA SER A 145 -6.42 -25.91 12.41
C SER A 145 -5.43 -26.66 13.31
N GLY A 146 -5.54 -27.99 13.33
CA GLY A 146 -4.80 -28.81 14.29
C GLY A 146 -5.12 -28.40 15.74
N ASN A 147 -4.08 -28.02 16.47
CA ASN A 147 -4.22 -27.56 17.86
C ASN A 147 -4.50 -26.06 18.00
N SER A 148 -4.50 -25.33 16.89
CA SER A 148 -4.67 -23.88 16.88
C SER A 148 -6.11 -23.48 16.54
N ARG A 149 -6.55 -22.37 17.13
CA ARG A 149 -7.77 -21.66 16.78
C ARG A 149 -7.43 -20.32 16.13
N CYS A 150 -8.10 -20.02 15.00
CA CYS A 150 -7.95 -18.81 14.23
C CYS A 150 -9.28 -18.04 14.25
N PHE A 151 -9.30 -16.84 14.82
CA PHE A 151 -10.52 -16.04 14.98
C PHE A 151 -10.74 -15.08 13.81
N TRP A 152 -12.00 -14.69 13.58
CA TRP A 152 -12.44 -13.63 12.68
C TRP A 152 -11.96 -13.85 11.24
N TYR A 153 -12.19 -15.05 10.70
CA TYR A 153 -11.73 -15.31 9.35
C TYR A 153 -12.58 -14.61 8.29
N THR A 154 -11.92 -14.12 7.28
CA THR A 154 -12.49 -13.57 6.05
C THR A 154 -11.80 -14.20 4.86
N GLN A 155 -12.53 -15.03 4.11
CA GLN A 155 -12.04 -15.77 2.95
C GLN A 155 -11.93 -14.84 1.74
N PHE A 156 -10.84 -14.97 0.96
CA PHE A 156 -10.71 -14.25 -0.29
C PHE A 156 -10.43 -15.18 -1.50
N HIS A 157 -9.91 -16.40 -1.28
CA HIS A 157 -9.71 -17.37 -2.35
C HIS A 157 -9.51 -18.77 -1.78
N GLY A 158 -10.32 -19.78 -2.20
CA GLY A 158 -10.16 -21.17 -1.76
C GLY A 158 -9.93 -21.28 -0.25
N ASN A 159 -8.78 -21.82 0.16
CA ASN A 159 -8.39 -21.93 1.56
C ASN A 159 -7.53 -20.73 2.07
N TYR A 160 -7.46 -19.67 1.31
CA TYR A 160 -6.73 -18.46 1.71
C TYR A 160 -7.64 -17.46 2.41
N LEU A 161 -7.31 -17.16 3.66
CA LEU A 161 -8.13 -16.38 4.58
C LEU A 161 -7.30 -15.28 5.22
N PHE A 162 -7.89 -14.12 5.49
CA PHE A 162 -7.47 -13.25 6.59
C PHE A 162 -8.02 -13.83 7.89
N HIS A 163 -7.23 -13.89 8.93
CA HIS A 163 -7.65 -14.31 10.27
C HIS A 163 -6.68 -13.82 11.36
N SER A 164 -7.02 -14.01 12.61
CA SER A 164 -6.12 -13.65 13.72
C SER A 164 -4.81 -14.45 13.69
N VAL A 165 -3.79 -13.97 14.40
CA VAL A 165 -2.69 -14.81 14.90
C VAL A 165 -3.23 -16.06 15.60
N LEU A 166 -2.36 -17.03 15.91
CA LEU A 166 -2.80 -18.32 16.41
C LEU A 166 -3.09 -18.28 17.92
N TYR A 167 -4.19 -18.90 18.31
CA TYR A 167 -4.60 -19.12 19.67
C TYR A 167 -4.71 -20.61 19.98
N ASN A 168 -4.50 -20.98 21.23
CA ASN A 168 -4.90 -22.29 21.74
C ASN A 168 -6.44 -22.38 21.80
N LYS A 169 -6.99 -23.59 21.78
CA LYS A 169 -8.46 -23.78 21.84
C LYS A 169 -9.10 -23.27 23.13
N ASN A 170 -8.30 -23.07 24.19
CA ASN A 170 -8.74 -22.45 25.45
C ASN A 170 -8.72 -20.91 25.42
N GLY A 171 -8.35 -20.30 24.28
CA GLY A 171 -8.36 -18.85 24.06
C GLY A 171 -7.06 -18.13 24.44
N THR A 172 -6.03 -18.83 24.90
CA THR A 172 -4.72 -18.22 25.18
C THR A 172 -3.91 -18.04 23.90
N LEU A 173 -3.12 -16.97 23.80
CA LEU A 173 -2.24 -16.73 22.63
C LEU A 173 -1.24 -17.88 22.49
N GLN A 174 -1.13 -18.45 21.28
CA GLN A 174 -0.20 -19.51 20.93
C GLN A 174 1.01 -18.99 20.15
N ASP A 175 0.77 -18.23 19.07
CA ASP A 175 1.81 -17.61 18.23
C ASP A 175 1.29 -16.28 17.70
N GLY A 176 1.83 -15.18 18.24
CA GLY A 176 1.46 -13.81 17.90
C GLY A 176 2.41 -13.12 16.92
N ARG A 177 3.37 -13.83 16.32
CA ARG A 177 4.39 -13.23 15.44
C ARG A 177 3.78 -12.70 14.15
N LEU A 178 4.17 -11.48 13.81
CA LEU A 178 3.81 -10.77 12.58
C LEU A 178 5.08 -10.21 11.90
N GLY A 179 4.94 -9.70 10.66
CA GLY A 179 6.05 -9.14 9.89
C GLY A 179 6.96 -10.17 9.24
N MET A 180 6.48 -11.41 9.04
CA MET A 180 7.26 -12.49 8.45
C MET A 180 6.37 -13.59 7.85
N GLY A 181 6.91 -14.36 6.90
CA GLY A 181 6.21 -15.49 6.28
C GLY A 181 6.24 -16.74 7.16
N LEU A 182 5.13 -17.09 7.81
CA LEU A 182 5.02 -18.24 8.74
C LEU A 182 3.88 -19.19 8.44
N SER A 183 2.85 -18.75 7.72
CA SER A 183 1.63 -19.51 7.53
C SER A 183 1.77 -20.57 6.41
N HIS A 184 0.72 -21.38 6.23
CA HIS A 184 0.58 -22.28 5.08
C HIS A 184 -0.23 -21.63 3.94
N GLY A 185 -0.21 -20.28 3.87
CA GLY A 185 -0.84 -19.49 2.82
C GLY A 185 -1.86 -18.46 3.31
N CYS A 186 -2.48 -18.64 4.46
CA CYS A 186 -3.36 -17.62 5.05
C CYS A 186 -2.59 -16.37 5.47
N VAL A 187 -3.29 -15.24 5.61
CA VAL A 187 -2.78 -13.97 6.07
C VAL A 187 -3.21 -13.74 7.51
N ARG A 188 -2.27 -13.92 8.44
CA ARG A 188 -2.48 -13.73 9.88
C ARG A 188 -2.35 -12.26 10.24
N LEU A 189 -3.21 -11.77 11.10
CA LEU A 189 -3.24 -10.39 11.58
C LEU A 189 -3.36 -10.37 13.10
N ASP A 190 -3.06 -9.22 13.72
CA ASP A 190 -3.54 -8.97 15.06
C ASP A 190 -5.04 -9.24 15.15
N ILE A 191 -5.52 -9.76 16.28
CA ILE A 191 -6.92 -10.18 16.43
C ILE A 191 -7.91 -9.03 16.21
N ASN A 192 -7.54 -7.79 16.62
CA ASN A 192 -8.39 -6.62 16.41
C ASN A 192 -8.43 -6.22 14.92
N ASN A 193 -7.32 -6.36 14.20
CA ASN A 193 -7.24 -6.09 12.78
C ASN A 193 -8.02 -7.12 11.96
N ALA A 194 -7.91 -8.40 12.32
CA ALA A 194 -8.72 -9.47 11.71
C ALA A 194 -10.21 -9.26 11.97
N LYS A 195 -10.56 -8.90 13.23
CA LYS A 195 -11.94 -8.55 13.59
C LYS A 195 -12.44 -7.34 12.81
N TRP A 196 -11.61 -6.33 12.64
CA TRP A 196 -11.98 -5.15 11.88
C TRP A 196 -12.33 -5.49 10.41
N ILE A 197 -11.50 -6.32 9.75
CA ILE A 197 -11.81 -6.82 8.38
C ILE A 197 -13.14 -7.58 8.38
N TYR A 198 -13.29 -8.50 9.33
CA TYR A 198 -14.50 -9.29 9.47
C TYR A 198 -15.77 -8.43 9.61
N ASP A 199 -15.73 -7.38 10.43
CA ASP A 199 -16.88 -6.53 10.72
C ASP A 199 -17.19 -5.54 9.57
N ASN A 200 -16.16 -5.01 8.89
CA ASN A 200 -16.29 -3.81 8.06
C ASN A 200 -16.14 -4.06 6.54
N ILE A 201 -15.42 -5.11 6.13
CA ILE A 201 -15.16 -5.33 4.70
C ILE A 201 -16.29 -6.12 4.04
N PRO A 202 -17.03 -5.55 3.07
CA PRO A 202 -18.13 -6.24 2.42
C PRO A 202 -17.67 -7.42 1.55
N ARG A 203 -18.58 -8.36 1.31
CA ARG A 203 -18.40 -9.38 0.27
C ARG A 203 -18.16 -8.71 -1.09
N ASN A 204 -17.37 -9.36 -1.95
CA ASN A 204 -16.94 -8.88 -3.26
C ASN A 204 -15.95 -7.70 -3.24
N THR A 205 -15.48 -7.25 -2.07
CA THR A 205 -14.33 -6.33 -2.00
C THR A 205 -13.13 -6.97 -2.69
N THR A 206 -12.42 -6.18 -3.51
CA THR A 206 -11.21 -6.63 -4.19
C THR A 206 -10.07 -6.81 -3.20
N VAL A 207 -9.37 -7.94 -3.33
CA VAL A 207 -8.15 -8.30 -2.60
C VAL A 207 -7.03 -8.53 -3.61
N VAL A 208 -5.95 -7.78 -3.50
CA VAL A 208 -4.77 -7.93 -4.36
C VAL A 208 -3.62 -8.46 -3.51
N VAL A 209 -3.02 -9.57 -3.94
CA VAL A 209 -1.83 -10.17 -3.32
C VAL A 209 -0.67 -10.09 -4.30
N TYR A 210 0.42 -9.45 -3.90
CA TYR A 210 1.59 -9.20 -4.76
C TYR A 210 2.91 -9.32 -3.99
N ASN A 211 4.04 -9.23 -4.71
CA ASN A 211 5.41 -9.14 -4.19
C ASN A 211 5.97 -7.75 -4.43
#